data_b6a22475b3673f23da42c3e53b1056ca
#
_entry.id   b6a22475b3673f23da42c3e53b1056ca
#
_cell.length_a   1.000
_cell.length_b   1.000
_cell.length_c   1.000
_cell.angle_alpha   90.00
_cell.angle_beta   90.00
_cell.angle_gamma   90.00
#
_symmetry.space_group_name_H-M   'P 1'
#
loop_
_entity.id
_entity.type
_entity.pdbx_description
1 polymer ?
#
loop_
_entity_poly.entity_id
_entity_poly.type
_entity_poly.pdbx_seq_one_letter_code
_entity_poly.pdbx_strand_id
1 'polypeptide(L)'
;MKQIIIKITQWLTLLLSWLTISPLFVYLASRWELIGKKVSTLLLLTSPLMLIVYFIIFLLALQGYFDYQRKYHYADNEVIERITGVAFPEVDIIDYEKGKSGFLGDYSDKLILEMEEELNEATYHYLDSIIKSSDTGWSKRDDEYSYSIMWGNGLPAPKGESEEKDGMFSLSFKKGSKIINLSHGSW
;
A
#
# COMPACT_ATOMS: atom_id res chain seq x y z
N MET A 1 -10.91 -45.63 16.73
CA MET A 1 -11.08 -44.46 15.84
C MET A 1 -11.85 -43.30 16.50
N LYS A 2 -13.07 -43.50 17.02
CA LYS A 2 -13.85 -42.41 17.69
C LYS A 2 -13.11 -41.68 18.82
N GLN A 3 -12.39 -42.38 19.71
CA GLN A 3 -11.65 -41.77 20.83
C GLN A 3 -10.47 -40.91 20.39
N ILE A 4 -9.84 -41.21 19.26
CA ILE A 4 -8.72 -40.43 18.70
C ILE A 4 -9.27 -39.14 18.15
N ILE A 5 -10.39 -39.18 17.42
CA ILE A 5 -11.05 -37.99 16.86
C ILE A 5 -11.48 -37.05 17.99
N ILE A 6 -12.08 -37.57 19.06
CA ILE A 6 -12.48 -36.78 20.23
C ILE A 6 -11.28 -36.06 20.85
N LYS A 7 -10.16 -36.77 21.07
CA LYS A 7 -8.93 -36.14 21.60
C LYS A 7 -8.37 -35.06 20.68
N ILE A 8 -8.31 -35.28 19.38
CA ILE A 8 -7.84 -34.29 18.41
C ILE A 8 -8.73 -33.04 18.45
N THR A 9 -10.05 -33.20 18.46
CA THR A 9 -10.99 -32.07 18.53
C THR A 9 -10.84 -31.30 19.84
N GLN A 10 -10.64 -31.98 20.96
CA GLN A 10 -10.39 -31.35 22.25
C GLN A 10 -9.09 -30.52 22.25
N TRP A 11 -7.99 -31.08 21.73
CA TRP A 11 -6.72 -30.34 21.60
C TRP A 11 -6.82 -29.15 20.66
N LEU A 12 -7.52 -29.28 19.52
CA LEU A 12 -7.78 -28.20 18.61
C LEU A 12 -8.60 -27.08 19.27
N THR A 13 -9.64 -27.43 20.03
CA THR A 13 -10.46 -26.45 20.76
C THR A 13 -9.64 -25.72 21.83
N LEU A 14 -8.76 -26.42 22.53
CA LEU A 14 -7.87 -25.85 23.53
C LEU A 14 -6.87 -24.89 22.88
N LEU A 15 -6.30 -25.26 21.75
CA LEU A 15 -5.39 -24.43 20.97
C LEU A 15 -6.11 -23.18 20.42
N LEU A 16 -7.33 -23.32 19.92
CA LEU A 16 -8.16 -22.21 19.46
C LEU A 16 -8.58 -21.28 20.62
N SER A 17 -8.92 -21.85 21.79
CA SER A 17 -9.23 -21.03 22.97
C SER A 17 -8.04 -20.22 23.44
N TRP A 18 -6.83 -20.74 23.28
CA TRP A 18 -5.58 -20.06 23.61
C TRP A 18 -5.21 -18.99 22.57
N LEU A 19 -5.35 -19.30 21.27
CA LEU A 19 -5.01 -18.40 20.19
C LEU A 19 -6.01 -17.26 20.04
N THR A 20 -7.30 -17.52 20.21
CA THR A 20 -8.34 -16.52 19.97
C THR A 20 -8.88 -15.88 21.26
N ILE A 21 -8.64 -16.54 22.40
CA ILE A 21 -9.26 -16.23 23.70
C ILE A 21 -10.77 -15.90 23.55
N SER A 22 -11.36 -16.54 22.54
CA SER A 22 -12.79 -16.37 22.27
C SER A 22 -13.60 -16.92 23.44
N PRO A 23 -14.53 -16.15 24.02
CA PRO A 23 -15.40 -16.63 25.10
C PRO A 23 -16.08 -17.96 24.77
N LEU A 24 -16.41 -18.18 23.50
CA LEU A 24 -17.03 -19.42 23.03
C LEU A 24 -16.10 -20.63 23.22
N PHE A 25 -14.85 -20.53 22.75
CA PHE A 25 -13.90 -21.63 22.88
C PHE A 25 -13.47 -21.88 24.32
N VAL A 26 -13.33 -20.80 25.11
CA VAL A 26 -13.06 -20.92 26.55
C VAL A 26 -14.22 -21.62 27.26
N TYR A 27 -15.47 -21.28 26.93
CA TYR A 27 -16.66 -21.93 27.46
C TYR A 27 -16.72 -23.41 27.08
N LEU A 28 -16.49 -23.76 25.81
CA LEU A 28 -16.47 -25.16 25.34
C LEU A 28 -15.34 -25.96 26.00
N ALA A 29 -14.14 -25.41 26.11
CA ALA A 29 -13.01 -26.04 26.77
C ALA A 29 -13.30 -26.26 28.26
N SER A 30 -13.96 -25.33 28.93
CA SER A 30 -14.39 -25.50 30.32
C SER A 30 -15.48 -26.56 30.46
N ARG A 31 -16.47 -26.62 29.56
CA ARG A 31 -17.54 -27.60 29.55
C ARG A 31 -17.04 -29.01 29.28
N TRP A 32 -15.95 -29.15 28.53
CA TRP A 32 -15.31 -30.45 28.27
C TRP A 32 -14.24 -30.79 29.31
N GLU A 33 -14.16 -30.03 30.42
CA GLU A 33 -13.20 -30.25 31.50
C GLU A 33 -11.73 -30.22 31.05
N LEU A 34 -11.44 -29.62 29.87
CA LEU A 34 -10.08 -29.49 29.36
C LEU A 34 -9.28 -28.42 30.14
N ILE A 35 -9.99 -27.47 30.71
CA ILE A 35 -9.42 -26.40 31.55
C ILE A 35 -10.21 -26.30 32.85
N GLY A 36 -9.50 -26.12 33.96
CA GLY A 36 -10.13 -25.95 35.27
C GLY A 36 -10.89 -24.61 35.38
N LYS A 37 -11.89 -24.55 36.27
CA LYS A 37 -12.72 -23.37 36.48
C LYS A 37 -11.90 -22.08 36.71
N LYS A 38 -10.83 -22.14 37.48
CA LYS A 38 -9.94 -21.00 37.75
C LYS A 38 -9.30 -20.45 36.48
N VAL A 39 -8.81 -21.36 35.61
CA VAL A 39 -8.19 -20.99 34.32
C VAL A 39 -9.24 -20.42 33.37
N SER A 40 -10.41 -21.01 33.30
CA SER A 40 -11.53 -20.52 32.51
C SER A 40 -11.94 -19.10 32.92
N THR A 41 -12.08 -18.84 34.24
CA THR A 41 -12.41 -17.51 34.75
C THR A 41 -11.32 -16.50 34.43
N LEU A 42 -10.04 -16.87 34.59
CA LEU A 42 -8.92 -16.00 34.25
C LEU A 42 -8.91 -15.64 32.74
N LEU A 43 -9.09 -16.62 31.86
CA LEU A 43 -9.15 -16.42 30.40
C LEU A 43 -10.32 -15.52 30.00
N LEU A 44 -11.49 -15.69 30.63
CA LEU A 44 -12.66 -14.82 30.38
C LEU A 44 -12.42 -13.40 30.85
N LEU A 45 -11.75 -13.20 31.99
CA LEU A 45 -11.39 -11.87 32.49
C LEU A 45 -10.34 -11.17 31.63
N THR A 46 -9.42 -11.93 31.03
CA THR A 46 -8.37 -11.37 30.16
C THR A 46 -8.82 -11.21 28.71
N SER A 47 -9.95 -11.78 28.31
CA SER A 47 -10.44 -11.70 26.93
C SER A 47 -10.64 -10.26 26.42
N PRO A 48 -11.15 -9.29 27.17
CA PRO A 48 -11.24 -7.90 26.71
C PRO A 48 -9.85 -7.28 26.43
N LEU A 49 -8.85 -7.62 27.24
CA LEU A 49 -7.49 -7.14 27.03
C LEU A 49 -6.90 -7.69 25.74
N MET A 50 -7.14 -8.96 25.44
CA MET A 50 -6.68 -9.57 24.20
C MET A 50 -7.39 -9.02 22.97
N LEU A 51 -8.67 -8.65 23.07
CA LEU A 51 -9.35 -7.94 21.99
C LEU A 51 -8.68 -6.61 21.66
N ILE A 52 -8.23 -5.88 22.68
CA ILE A 52 -7.47 -4.64 22.48
C ILE A 52 -6.14 -4.93 21.75
N VAL A 53 -5.42 -6.00 22.16
CA VAL A 53 -4.17 -6.40 21.52
C VAL A 53 -4.40 -6.76 20.05
N TYR A 54 -5.43 -7.57 19.75
CA TYR A 54 -5.77 -7.92 18.37
C TYR A 54 -6.17 -6.70 17.55
N PHE A 55 -6.92 -5.77 18.15
CA PHE A 55 -7.27 -4.52 17.49
C PHE A 55 -6.03 -3.68 17.14
N ILE A 56 -5.06 -3.59 18.07
CA ILE A 56 -3.79 -2.90 17.79
C ILE A 56 -3.02 -3.59 16.67
N ILE A 57 -2.90 -4.93 16.71
CA ILE A 57 -2.25 -5.71 15.65
C ILE A 57 -2.94 -5.48 14.30
N PHE A 58 -4.27 -5.49 14.29
CA PHE A 58 -5.06 -5.18 13.08
C PHE A 58 -4.79 -3.78 12.54
N LEU A 59 -4.74 -2.77 13.41
CA LEU A 59 -4.41 -1.39 12.99
C LEU A 59 -3.00 -1.29 12.41
N LEU A 60 -2.01 -1.96 13.03
CA LEU A 60 -0.63 -2.00 12.52
C LEU A 60 -0.55 -2.72 11.16
N ALA A 61 -1.26 -3.83 11.00
CA ALA A 61 -1.33 -4.54 9.73
C ALA A 61 -2.01 -3.70 8.63
N LEU A 62 -3.08 -2.99 8.98
CA LEU A 62 -3.78 -2.08 8.09
C LEU A 62 -2.88 -0.91 7.67
N GLN A 63 -2.16 -0.32 8.62
CA GLN A 63 -1.18 0.73 8.32
C GLN A 63 -0.09 0.21 7.37
N GLY A 64 0.48 -0.98 7.64
CA GLY A 64 1.47 -1.60 6.77
C GLY A 64 0.94 -1.85 5.35
N TYR A 65 -0.32 -2.26 5.23
CA TYR A 65 -0.98 -2.42 3.93
C TYR A 65 -1.11 -1.09 3.16
N PHE A 66 -1.54 -0.02 3.83
CA PHE A 66 -1.63 1.29 3.18
C PHE A 66 -0.25 1.85 2.80
N ASP A 67 0.77 1.66 3.65
CA ASP A 67 2.13 2.05 3.34
C ASP A 67 2.69 1.27 2.13
N TYR A 68 2.38 -0.03 2.04
CA TYR A 68 2.71 -0.84 0.87
C TYR A 68 2.04 -0.31 -0.39
N GLN A 69 0.73 -0.05 -0.35
CA GLN A 69 -0.01 0.52 -1.49
C GLN A 69 0.56 1.87 -1.92
N ARG A 70 0.84 2.77 -0.97
CA ARG A 70 1.45 4.07 -1.28
C ARG A 70 2.79 3.96 -2.00
N LYS A 71 3.63 3.00 -1.57
CA LYS A 71 4.95 2.80 -2.14
C LYS A 71 4.89 2.20 -3.55
N TYR A 72 4.07 1.19 -3.77
CA TYR A 72 4.12 0.39 -5.00
C TYR A 72 3.11 0.81 -6.06
N HIS A 73 2.01 1.46 -5.68
CA HIS A 73 0.97 1.86 -6.64
C HIS A 73 1.51 2.77 -7.75
N TYR A 74 2.24 3.82 -7.36
CA TYR A 74 2.78 4.79 -8.33
C TYR A 74 4.13 4.38 -8.95
N ALA A 75 4.73 3.28 -8.50
CA ALA A 75 5.88 2.64 -9.14
C ALA A 75 5.49 1.55 -10.14
N ASP A 76 4.19 1.29 -10.30
CA ASP A 76 3.67 0.36 -11.30
C ASP A 76 3.70 1.00 -12.69
N ASN A 77 4.33 0.31 -13.64
CA ASN A 77 4.48 0.78 -15.02
C ASN A 77 3.15 1.11 -15.69
N GLU A 78 2.11 0.30 -15.44
CA GLU A 78 0.78 0.53 -16.00
C GLU A 78 0.16 1.82 -15.43
N VAL A 79 0.42 2.12 -14.16
CA VAL A 79 -0.04 3.36 -13.52
C VAL A 79 0.72 4.57 -14.06
N ILE A 80 2.05 4.46 -14.17
CA ILE A 80 2.88 5.52 -14.75
C ILE A 80 2.44 5.83 -16.19
N GLU A 81 2.29 4.81 -17.05
CA GLU A 81 1.83 4.98 -18.43
C GLU A 81 0.43 5.60 -18.50
N ARG A 82 -0.49 5.14 -17.66
CA ARG A 82 -1.86 5.64 -17.62
C ARG A 82 -1.94 7.12 -17.25
N ILE A 83 -1.09 7.58 -16.31
CA ILE A 83 -1.06 8.96 -15.84
C ILE A 83 -0.31 9.86 -16.83
N THR A 84 0.84 9.41 -17.31
CA THR A 84 1.75 10.22 -18.13
C THR A 84 1.47 10.14 -19.64
N GLY A 85 0.76 9.10 -20.08
CA GLY A 85 0.55 8.78 -21.49
C GLY A 85 1.80 8.25 -22.20
N VAL A 86 2.85 7.88 -21.45
CA VAL A 86 4.13 7.39 -21.97
C VAL A 86 4.46 6.05 -21.33
N ALA A 87 4.73 5.05 -22.17
CA ALA A 87 5.19 3.74 -21.71
C ALA A 87 6.68 3.81 -21.33
N PHE A 88 6.98 3.31 -20.14
CA PHE A 88 8.34 3.17 -19.62
C PHE A 88 8.75 1.69 -19.62
N PRO A 89 10.05 1.37 -19.71
CA PRO A 89 10.57 0.04 -19.39
C PRO A 89 10.19 -0.35 -17.95
N GLU A 90 10.32 -1.63 -17.61
CA GLU A 90 10.13 -2.06 -16.22
C GLU A 90 11.02 -1.25 -15.27
N VAL A 91 10.44 -0.87 -14.13
CA VAL A 91 11.10 -0.05 -13.14
C VAL A 91 11.18 -0.76 -11.79
N ASP A 92 12.32 -0.59 -11.13
CA ASP A 92 12.54 -1.02 -9.75
C ASP A 92 12.67 0.19 -8.82
N ILE A 93 12.15 0.08 -7.61
CA ILE A 93 12.30 1.11 -6.58
C ILE A 93 13.67 0.97 -5.91
N ILE A 94 14.57 1.91 -6.16
CA ILE A 94 15.90 1.94 -5.52
C ILE A 94 15.92 2.77 -4.23
N ASP A 95 15.04 3.76 -4.11
CA ASP A 95 14.90 4.54 -2.88
C ASP A 95 13.45 5.01 -2.68
N TYR A 96 13.06 5.17 -1.41
CA TYR A 96 11.72 5.62 -1.03
C TYR A 96 11.79 6.50 0.21
N GLU A 97 11.45 7.77 0.04
CA GLU A 97 11.28 8.73 1.12
C GLU A 97 9.79 8.90 1.42
N LYS A 98 9.33 8.31 2.53
CA LYS A 98 7.96 8.47 3.00
C LYS A 98 7.75 9.87 3.54
N GLY A 99 6.84 10.60 2.94
CA GLY A 99 6.41 11.91 3.43
C GLY A 99 5.68 11.83 4.76
N LYS A 100 5.78 12.88 5.55
CA LYS A 100 5.03 12.98 6.81
C LYS A 100 3.55 13.08 6.47
N SER A 101 2.76 12.19 7.07
CA SER A 101 1.29 12.29 6.96
C SER A 101 0.81 13.39 7.91
N GLY A 102 0.01 14.32 7.39
CA GLY A 102 -0.76 15.25 8.20
C GLY A 102 -1.89 14.52 8.97
N PHE A 103 -2.52 15.23 9.89
CA PHE A 103 -3.65 14.70 10.69
C PHE A 103 -4.85 14.28 9.82
N LEU A 104 -5.03 14.92 8.66
CA LEU A 104 -6.11 14.64 7.71
C LEU A 104 -5.72 13.64 6.62
N GLY A 105 -4.53 13.03 6.72
CA GLY A 105 -4.05 12.04 5.76
C GLY A 105 -3.22 12.63 4.61
N ASP A 106 -2.95 13.94 4.63
CA ASP A 106 -2.08 14.61 3.65
C ASP A 106 -0.68 14.01 3.67
N TYR A 107 -0.12 13.73 2.52
CA TYR A 107 1.24 13.22 2.40
C TYR A 107 1.87 13.61 1.07
N SER A 108 3.19 13.56 1.02
CA SER A 108 3.96 13.68 -0.22
C SER A 108 5.15 12.73 -0.16
N ASP A 109 5.08 11.67 -0.92
CA ASP A 109 6.12 10.65 -0.99
C ASP A 109 7.03 10.89 -2.19
N LYS A 110 8.28 10.48 -2.08
CA LYS A 110 9.25 10.52 -3.18
C LYS A 110 9.82 9.14 -3.41
N LEU A 111 9.97 8.78 -4.67
CA LEU A 111 10.59 7.54 -5.10
C LEU A 111 11.72 7.85 -6.08
N ILE A 112 12.77 7.08 -5.99
CA ILE A 112 13.79 7.00 -7.04
C ILE A 112 13.62 5.62 -7.65
N LEU A 113 13.32 5.60 -8.94
CA LEU A 113 13.12 4.38 -9.71
C LEU A 113 14.27 4.20 -10.69
N GLU A 114 14.65 2.94 -10.93
CA GLU A 114 15.62 2.57 -11.96
C GLU A 114 14.91 1.77 -13.04
N MET A 115 15.00 2.23 -14.27
CA MET A 115 14.50 1.52 -15.45
C MET A 115 15.45 0.35 -15.79
N GLU A 116 14.90 -0.79 -16.17
CA GLU A 116 15.67 -1.93 -16.65
C GLU A 116 16.51 -1.55 -17.87
N GLU A 117 15.93 -0.77 -18.79
CA GLU A 117 16.60 -0.26 -20.00
C GLU A 117 16.41 1.27 -20.11
N GLU A 118 17.30 1.92 -20.87
CA GLU A 118 17.12 3.33 -21.23
C GLU A 118 15.97 3.49 -22.21
N LEU A 119 15.31 4.65 -22.16
CA LEU A 119 14.28 5.00 -23.14
C LEU A 119 14.89 5.06 -24.54
N ASN A 120 14.20 4.50 -25.51
CA ASN A 120 14.63 4.53 -26.90
C ASN A 120 14.39 5.91 -27.55
N GLU A 121 15.09 6.19 -28.65
CA GLU A 121 14.99 7.47 -29.36
C GLU A 121 13.56 7.74 -29.90
N ALA A 122 12.75 6.72 -30.21
CA ALA A 122 11.38 6.90 -30.65
C ALA A 122 10.51 7.49 -29.52
N THR A 123 10.71 7.06 -28.27
CA THR A 123 10.04 7.62 -27.10
C THR A 123 10.44 9.07 -26.88
N TYR A 124 11.73 9.43 -27.03
CA TYR A 124 12.14 10.83 -26.93
C TYR A 124 11.53 11.71 -28.03
N HIS A 125 11.45 11.21 -29.27
CA HIS A 125 10.78 11.92 -30.36
C HIS A 125 9.28 12.12 -30.06
N TYR A 126 8.63 11.12 -29.50
CA TYR A 126 7.24 11.22 -29.06
C TYR A 126 7.08 12.28 -27.97
N LEU A 127 7.92 12.22 -26.91
CA LEU A 127 7.94 13.22 -25.83
C LEU A 127 8.15 14.65 -26.38
N ASP A 128 9.14 14.85 -27.23
CA ASP A 128 9.40 16.16 -27.87
C ASP A 128 8.22 16.63 -28.73
N SER A 129 7.41 15.73 -29.27
CA SER A 129 6.20 16.05 -30.04
C SER A 129 5.05 16.50 -29.17
N ILE A 130 4.79 15.79 -28.05
CA ILE A 130 3.69 16.10 -27.16
C ILE A 130 3.95 17.38 -26.32
N ILE A 131 5.21 17.65 -25.97
CA ILE A 131 5.59 18.88 -25.29
C ILE A 131 5.30 20.12 -26.15
N LYS A 132 5.37 20.01 -27.47
CA LYS A 132 5.04 21.12 -28.40
C LYS A 132 3.52 21.35 -28.52
N SER A 133 2.70 20.35 -28.26
CA SER A 133 1.25 20.51 -28.17
C SER A 133 0.90 20.89 -26.72
N SER A 134 0.57 22.15 -26.49
CA SER A 134 0.23 22.68 -25.17
C SER A 134 -0.77 21.81 -24.41
N ASP A 135 -0.63 21.71 -23.08
CA ASP A 135 -1.54 21.08 -22.13
C ASP A 135 -1.37 19.57 -21.86
N THR A 136 -0.19 19.02 -22.03
CA THR A 136 0.04 17.59 -21.78
C THR A 136 0.59 17.25 -20.38
N GLY A 137 0.88 18.26 -19.56
CA GLY A 137 1.57 18.08 -18.27
C GLY A 137 3.09 17.82 -18.43
N TRP A 138 3.56 17.56 -19.64
CA TRP A 138 4.97 17.36 -19.95
C TRP A 138 5.69 18.68 -20.23
N SER A 139 6.93 18.76 -19.76
CA SER A 139 7.85 19.86 -20.05
C SER A 139 9.27 19.35 -20.21
N LYS A 140 10.11 20.15 -20.85
CA LYS A 140 11.53 19.84 -21.04
C LYS A 140 12.36 21.09 -20.73
N ARG A 141 13.39 20.90 -19.93
CA ARG A 141 14.39 21.92 -19.66
C ARG A 141 15.76 21.30 -19.83
N ASP A 142 16.53 21.81 -20.79
CA ASP A 142 17.80 21.24 -21.20
C ASP A 142 17.62 19.75 -21.59
N ASP A 143 18.29 18.82 -20.91
CA ASP A 143 18.20 17.38 -21.11
C ASP A 143 17.22 16.67 -20.12
N GLU A 144 16.51 17.43 -19.28
CA GLU A 144 15.58 16.90 -18.32
C GLU A 144 14.14 16.99 -18.83
N TYR A 145 13.47 15.85 -18.87
CA TYR A 145 12.03 15.72 -19.10
C TYR A 145 11.30 15.65 -17.78
N SER A 146 10.22 16.40 -17.64
CA SER A 146 9.38 16.37 -16.44
C SER A 146 7.90 16.36 -16.79
N TYR A 147 7.16 15.61 -16.03
CA TYR A 147 5.70 15.54 -16.05
C TYR A 147 5.16 15.99 -14.69
N SER A 148 4.10 16.78 -14.69
CA SER A 148 3.42 17.13 -13.44
C SER A 148 1.94 17.31 -13.69
N ILE A 149 1.14 16.74 -12.82
CA ILE A 149 -0.31 16.90 -12.79
C ILE A 149 -0.79 17.03 -11.35
N MET A 150 -1.79 17.86 -11.16
CA MET A 150 -2.56 17.99 -9.92
C MET A 150 -4.03 17.81 -10.24
N TRP A 151 -4.77 17.19 -9.35
CA TRP A 151 -6.21 16.99 -9.48
C TRP A 151 -6.92 17.28 -8.17
N GLY A 152 -8.23 17.45 -8.22
CA GLY A 152 -9.04 17.90 -7.11
C GLY A 152 -9.37 19.39 -7.20
N ASN A 153 -10.19 19.90 -6.30
CA ASN A 153 -10.67 21.29 -6.34
C ASN A 153 -11.30 21.68 -7.69
N GLY A 154 -11.97 20.74 -8.36
CA GLY A 154 -12.59 20.94 -9.67
C GLY A 154 -11.68 20.64 -10.87
N LEU A 155 -10.44 20.23 -10.65
CA LEU A 155 -9.57 19.70 -11.68
C LEU A 155 -9.81 18.19 -11.84
N PRO A 156 -9.88 17.67 -13.09
CA PRO A 156 -10.15 16.27 -13.35
C PRO A 156 -8.98 15.39 -12.86
N ALA A 157 -9.32 14.26 -12.28
CA ALA A 157 -8.34 13.24 -11.93
C ALA A 157 -7.80 12.52 -13.19
N PRO A 158 -6.54 12.07 -13.17
CA PRO A 158 -6.03 11.18 -14.20
C PRO A 158 -6.87 9.89 -14.26
N LYS A 159 -6.92 9.27 -15.42
CA LYS A 159 -7.67 8.02 -15.62
C LYS A 159 -7.26 6.97 -14.58
N GLY A 160 -8.23 6.49 -13.81
CA GLY A 160 -8.04 5.47 -12.77
C GLY A 160 -7.71 6.02 -11.37
N GLU A 161 -7.55 7.34 -11.24
CA GLU A 161 -7.48 8.00 -9.94
C GLU A 161 -8.86 8.45 -9.46
N SER A 162 -9.03 8.61 -8.14
CA SER A 162 -10.30 9.04 -7.57
C SER A 162 -10.48 10.54 -7.70
N GLU A 163 -11.61 10.98 -8.24
CA GLU A 163 -11.99 12.39 -8.29
C GLU A 163 -12.39 12.95 -6.91
N GLU A 164 -12.65 12.07 -5.93
CA GLU A 164 -13.03 12.47 -4.57
C GLU A 164 -11.84 12.90 -3.70
N LYS A 165 -10.62 12.63 -4.18
CA LYS A 165 -9.38 12.95 -3.46
C LYS A 165 -8.53 13.91 -4.27
N ASP A 166 -8.10 14.97 -3.62
CA ASP A 166 -7.09 15.84 -4.15
C ASP A 166 -5.74 15.11 -4.20
N GLY A 167 -5.00 15.29 -5.27
CA GLY A 167 -3.74 14.60 -5.42
C GLY A 167 -2.76 15.29 -6.37
N MET A 168 -1.53 14.85 -6.30
CA MET A 168 -0.45 15.28 -7.20
C MET A 168 0.39 14.08 -7.62
N PHE A 169 0.89 14.15 -8.83
CA PHE A 169 1.89 13.24 -9.37
C PHE A 169 2.89 14.04 -10.18
N SER A 170 4.17 13.81 -9.94
CA SER A 170 5.24 14.39 -10.74
C SER A 170 6.32 13.34 -10.98
N LEU A 171 6.92 13.40 -12.17
CA LEU A 171 7.95 12.49 -12.60
C LEU A 171 9.00 13.29 -13.37
N SER A 172 10.28 13.03 -13.13
CA SER A 172 11.34 13.63 -13.94
C SER A 172 12.50 12.65 -14.16
N PHE A 173 13.16 12.80 -15.31
CA PHE A 173 14.35 12.03 -15.69
C PHE A 173 15.19 12.78 -16.71
N LYS A 174 16.48 12.49 -16.78
CA LYS A 174 17.39 13.03 -17.80
C LYS A 174 17.46 12.13 -19.00
N LYS A 175 17.63 12.70 -20.19
CA LYS A 175 17.89 11.94 -21.43
C LYS A 175 19.12 11.05 -21.26
N GLY A 176 18.98 9.76 -21.62
CA GLY A 176 20.05 8.76 -21.48
C GLY A 176 20.27 8.27 -20.04
N SER A 177 19.41 8.64 -19.10
CA SER A 177 19.45 8.13 -17.73
C SER A 177 18.41 7.03 -17.55
N LYS A 178 18.76 6.01 -16.77
CA LYS A 178 17.83 5.00 -16.29
C LYS A 178 17.09 5.43 -15.00
N ILE A 179 17.47 6.56 -14.42
CA ILE A 179 16.92 7.00 -13.13
C ILE A 179 15.74 7.95 -13.35
N ILE A 180 14.65 7.63 -12.71
CA ILE A 180 13.43 8.43 -12.64
C ILE A 180 13.24 8.91 -11.20
N ASN A 181 13.03 10.22 -11.04
CA ASN A 181 12.56 10.78 -9.79
C ASN A 181 11.05 10.93 -9.88
N LEU A 182 10.33 10.30 -8.97
CA LEU A 182 8.87 10.35 -8.91
C LEU A 182 8.46 10.92 -7.55
N SER A 183 7.46 11.78 -7.56
CA SER A 183 6.82 12.28 -6.34
C SER A 183 5.32 12.21 -6.50
N HIS A 184 4.64 11.74 -5.47
CA HIS A 184 3.19 11.70 -5.44
C HIS A 184 2.66 12.10 -4.06
N GLY A 185 1.44 12.56 -3.99
CA GLY A 185 0.85 12.99 -2.74
C GLY A 185 -0.66 13.13 -2.81
N SER A 186 -1.25 13.32 -1.64
CA SER A 186 -2.68 13.60 -1.47
C SER A 186 -2.84 14.60 -0.34
N TRP A 187 -3.88 15.45 -0.40
CA TRP A 187 -4.26 16.41 0.65
C TRP A 187 -5.76 16.52 0.83
#